data_502de022d058109812f681bf33d616db
#
_entry.id   502de022d058109812f681bf33d616db
#
_cell.length_a   1.000
_cell.length_b   1.000
_cell.length_c   1.000
_cell.angle_alpha   90.00
_cell.angle_beta   90.00
_cell.angle_gamma   90.00
#
_symmetry.space_group_name_H-M   'P 1'
#
loop_
_entity.id
_entity.type
_entity.pdbx_description
1 polymer ?
#
loop_
_entity_poly.entity_id
_entity_poly.type
_entity_poly.pdbx_seq_one_letter_code
_entity_poly.pdbx_strand_id
1 'polypeptide(L)'
;PEGYDAALIVKEFEKSGTCLLHVARDDKRMAAVKDALNFFAPDIPIKIFPSWDCLPYDRISPNSEISSRRLSLLTDLAQNSSAKYIILTTVNAATQRIPNRSILSSATFQADVGKNIDMNLLYSFLSKMGFSKTSTVSEPGDYAVRGGIIDIFAPGEVGAVRLDLFGDVLDGIRQFDPISQRTVSKMSNLRLAPVSEVIFEEASISRFRQNYRKAFGASHSKDNLYESCLLYTSPSPRDRG
;
A
#
# COMPACT_ATOMS: atom_id res chain seq x y z
N PRO A 1 -26.10 -23.29 -8.56
CA PRO A 1 -26.40 -23.07 -7.15
C PRO A 1 -25.40 -22.10 -6.55
N GLU A 2 -25.86 -21.25 -5.65
CA GLU A 2 -24.96 -20.39 -4.89
C GLU A 2 -23.99 -21.27 -4.09
N GLY A 3 -22.70 -20.94 -4.15
CA GLY A 3 -21.63 -21.73 -3.51
C GLY A 3 -20.91 -22.74 -4.41
N TYR A 4 -21.46 -23.09 -5.57
CA TYR A 4 -20.77 -24.01 -6.49
C TYR A 4 -19.46 -23.43 -7.02
N ASP A 5 -19.43 -22.13 -7.26
CA ASP A 5 -18.21 -21.41 -7.67
C ASP A 5 -17.12 -21.51 -6.60
N ALA A 6 -17.47 -21.37 -5.32
CA ALA A 6 -16.54 -21.50 -4.22
C ALA A 6 -15.92 -22.91 -4.15
N ALA A 7 -16.72 -23.95 -4.32
CA ALA A 7 -16.24 -25.33 -4.35
C ALA A 7 -15.28 -25.58 -5.53
N LEU A 8 -15.56 -25.02 -6.70
CA LEU A 8 -14.65 -25.09 -7.86
C LEU A 8 -13.34 -24.32 -7.62
N ILE A 9 -13.41 -23.12 -7.02
CA ILE A 9 -12.24 -22.32 -6.68
C ILE A 9 -11.34 -23.07 -5.71
N VAL A 10 -11.89 -23.67 -4.66
CA VAL A 10 -11.13 -24.48 -3.68
C VAL A 10 -10.44 -25.65 -4.39
N LYS A 11 -11.18 -26.40 -5.19
CA LYS A 11 -10.65 -27.54 -5.94
C LYS A 11 -9.49 -27.16 -6.86
N GLU A 12 -9.62 -26.04 -7.60
CA GLU A 12 -8.55 -25.56 -8.48
C GLU A 12 -7.35 -25.01 -7.68
N PHE A 13 -7.59 -24.36 -6.55
CA PHE A 13 -6.53 -23.87 -5.67
C PHE A 13 -5.70 -25.03 -5.09
N GLU A 14 -6.35 -26.08 -4.59
CA GLU A 14 -5.68 -27.27 -4.07
C GLU A 14 -4.87 -28.00 -5.15
N LYS A 15 -5.42 -28.08 -6.36
CA LYS A 15 -4.77 -28.71 -7.51
C LYS A 15 -3.56 -27.91 -8.01
N SER A 16 -3.68 -26.59 -8.09
CA SER A 16 -2.62 -25.74 -8.61
C SER A 16 -1.45 -25.55 -7.67
N GLY A 17 -1.72 -25.57 -6.35
CA GLY A 17 -0.73 -25.32 -5.31
C GLY A 17 -0.09 -23.93 -5.34
N THR A 18 -0.66 -23.00 -6.11
CA THR A 18 -0.19 -21.62 -6.31
C THR A 18 -1.26 -20.60 -5.95
N CYS A 19 -0.93 -19.31 -6.07
CA CYS A 19 -1.92 -18.24 -5.91
C CYS A 19 -2.98 -18.34 -7.01
N LEU A 20 -4.28 -18.25 -6.62
CA LEU A 20 -5.41 -18.28 -7.54
C LEU A 20 -6.13 -16.92 -7.54
N LEU A 21 -6.38 -16.36 -8.72
CA LEU A 21 -7.16 -15.14 -8.90
C LEU A 21 -8.58 -15.48 -9.39
N HIS A 22 -9.58 -15.05 -8.61
CA HIS A 22 -10.98 -15.09 -9.03
C HIS A 22 -11.50 -13.67 -9.28
N VAL A 23 -12.05 -13.44 -10.47
CA VAL A 23 -12.63 -12.16 -10.88
C VAL A 23 -14.15 -12.26 -10.83
N ALA A 24 -14.76 -11.64 -9.85
CA ALA A 24 -16.21 -11.55 -9.73
C ALA A 24 -16.78 -10.41 -10.58
N ARG A 25 -18.02 -10.53 -11.00
CA ARG A 25 -18.72 -9.52 -11.79
C ARG A 25 -18.79 -8.17 -11.09
N ASP A 26 -19.11 -8.18 -9.80
CA ASP A 26 -19.31 -7.01 -8.95
C ASP A 26 -18.98 -7.33 -7.48
N ASP A 27 -18.98 -6.29 -6.61
CA ASP A 27 -18.65 -6.42 -5.20
C ASP A 27 -19.63 -7.30 -4.43
N LYS A 28 -20.92 -7.26 -4.80
CA LYS A 28 -21.94 -8.13 -4.19
C LYS A 28 -21.65 -9.60 -4.46
N ARG A 29 -21.30 -9.93 -5.70
CA ARG A 29 -20.92 -11.30 -6.06
C ARG A 29 -19.61 -11.71 -5.41
N MET A 30 -18.63 -10.82 -5.34
CA MET A 30 -17.36 -11.07 -4.67
C MET A 30 -17.56 -11.38 -3.18
N ALA A 31 -18.41 -10.60 -2.49
CA ALA A 31 -18.75 -10.84 -1.08
C ALA A 31 -19.41 -12.22 -0.87
N ALA A 32 -20.40 -12.58 -1.70
CA ALA A 32 -21.05 -13.88 -1.63
C ALA A 32 -20.07 -15.05 -1.86
N VAL A 33 -19.14 -14.91 -2.81
CA VAL A 33 -18.09 -15.92 -3.05
C VAL A 33 -17.14 -16.02 -1.86
N LYS A 34 -16.75 -14.88 -1.28
CA LYS A 34 -15.93 -14.85 -0.06
C LYS A 34 -16.58 -15.59 1.11
N ASP A 35 -17.85 -15.32 1.36
CA ASP A 35 -18.59 -15.97 2.45
C ASP A 35 -18.70 -17.49 2.24
N ALA A 36 -18.95 -17.91 1.00
CA ALA A 36 -18.97 -19.32 0.64
C ALA A 36 -17.58 -19.97 0.78
N LEU A 37 -16.51 -19.29 0.39
CA LEU A 37 -15.14 -19.80 0.56
C LEU A 37 -14.75 -19.94 2.04
N ASN A 38 -15.11 -18.96 2.87
CA ASN A 38 -14.89 -19.04 4.32
C ASN A 38 -15.63 -20.21 4.96
N PHE A 39 -16.77 -20.60 4.40
CA PHE A 39 -17.54 -21.76 4.85
C PHE A 39 -16.91 -23.08 4.38
N PHE A 40 -16.57 -23.22 3.11
CA PHE A 40 -16.05 -24.48 2.53
C PHE A 40 -14.58 -24.73 2.85
N ALA A 41 -13.77 -23.69 3.01
CA ALA A 41 -12.32 -23.79 3.19
C ALA A 41 -11.80 -22.67 4.11
N PRO A 42 -12.16 -22.69 5.42
CA PRO A 42 -11.82 -21.64 6.37
C PRO A 42 -10.30 -21.47 6.57
N ASP A 43 -9.51 -22.51 6.30
CA ASP A 43 -8.05 -22.50 6.47
C ASP A 43 -7.29 -21.90 5.28
N ILE A 44 -7.98 -21.65 4.15
CA ILE A 44 -7.33 -21.05 2.98
C ILE A 44 -7.32 -19.52 3.12
N PRO A 45 -6.16 -18.87 3.11
CA PRO A 45 -6.09 -17.41 3.19
C PRO A 45 -6.74 -16.77 1.97
N ILE A 46 -7.67 -15.84 2.21
CA ILE A 46 -8.35 -15.08 1.16
C ILE A 46 -7.90 -13.62 1.25
N LYS A 47 -7.42 -13.07 0.13
CA LYS A 47 -7.04 -11.66 -0.01
C LYS A 47 -7.98 -10.97 -0.99
N ILE A 48 -8.40 -9.75 -0.68
CA ILE A 48 -9.27 -8.94 -1.53
C ILE A 48 -8.44 -7.87 -2.22
N PHE A 49 -8.58 -7.78 -3.55
CA PHE A 49 -8.07 -6.67 -4.34
C PHE A 49 -9.24 -5.78 -4.75
N PRO A 50 -9.50 -4.68 -4.01
CA PRO A 50 -10.66 -3.81 -4.25
C PRO A 50 -10.46 -2.91 -5.47
N SER A 51 -11.55 -2.44 -6.07
CA SER A 51 -11.53 -1.33 -7.02
C SER A 51 -11.33 0.00 -6.31
N TRP A 52 -10.86 1.02 -7.03
CA TRP A 52 -10.92 2.39 -6.56
C TRP A 52 -12.38 2.82 -6.38
N ASP A 53 -12.64 3.61 -5.36
CA ASP A 53 -13.93 4.22 -5.04
C ASP A 53 -14.16 5.57 -5.72
N CYS A 54 -13.28 5.96 -6.62
CA CYS A 54 -13.38 7.14 -7.47
C CYS A 54 -13.27 6.77 -8.95
N LEU A 55 -13.83 7.61 -9.82
CA LEU A 55 -13.71 7.43 -11.26
C LEU A 55 -12.40 8.06 -11.78
N PRO A 56 -11.88 7.57 -12.93
CA PRO A 56 -10.80 8.26 -13.63
C PRO A 56 -11.23 9.71 -13.93
N TYR A 57 -10.33 10.65 -13.68
CA TYR A 57 -10.55 12.11 -13.83
C TYR A 57 -11.37 12.78 -12.74
N ASP A 58 -11.83 12.07 -11.71
CA ASP A 58 -12.34 12.70 -10.50
C ASP A 58 -11.24 13.54 -9.84
N ARG A 59 -11.63 14.65 -9.19
CA ARG A 59 -10.71 15.49 -8.41
C ARG A 59 -10.45 14.95 -7.01
N ILE A 60 -10.91 13.74 -6.73
CA ILE A 60 -10.81 13.06 -5.43
C ILE A 60 -9.87 11.87 -5.62
N SER A 61 -8.91 11.73 -4.72
CA SER A 61 -8.07 10.54 -4.66
C SER A 61 -8.84 9.36 -4.08
N PRO A 62 -8.48 8.11 -4.43
CA PRO A 62 -9.04 6.93 -3.77
C PRO A 62 -8.84 6.99 -2.26
N ASN A 63 -9.77 6.40 -1.52
CA ASN A 63 -9.67 6.26 -0.07
C ASN A 63 -8.33 5.61 0.32
N SER A 64 -7.70 6.12 1.40
CA SER A 64 -6.39 5.63 1.88
C SER A 64 -6.41 4.14 2.24
N GLU A 65 -7.51 3.64 2.79
CA GLU A 65 -7.69 2.22 3.12
C GLU A 65 -7.72 1.34 1.85
N ILE A 66 -8.43 1.77 0.81
CA ILE A 66 -8.49 1.06 -0.48
C ILE A 66 -7.10 1.02 -1.12
N SER A 67 -6.43 2.16 -1.22
CA SER A 67 -5.08 2.26 -1.75
C SER A 67 -4.10 1.39 -0.98
N SER A 68 -4.19 1.39 0.34
CA SER A 68 -3.37 0.57 1.24
C SER A 68 -3.57 -0.93 0.99
N ARG A 69 -4.82 -1.40 0.92
CA ARG A 69 -5.14 -2.82 0.65
C ARG A 69 -4.61 -3.27 -0.70
N ARG A 70 -4.77 -2.45 -1.74
CA ARG A 70 -4.26 -2.72 -3.08
C ARG A 70 -2.75 -2.83 -3.09
N LEU A 71 -2.06 -1.83 -2.54
CA LEU A 71 -0.59 -1.79 -2.52
C LEU A 71 0.03 -2.89 -1.66
N SER A 72 -0.55 -3.19 -0.51
CA SER A 72 -0.11 -4.30 0.33
C SER A 72 -0.15 -5.62 -0.44
N LEU A 73 -1.26 -5.93 -1.10
CA LEU A 73 -1.38 -7.15 -1.89
C LEU A 73 -0.44 -7.17 -3.09
N LEU A 74 -0.35 -6.08 -3.84
CA LEU A 74 0.54 -5.97 -5.01
C LEU A 74 2.02 -6.10 -4.62
N THR A 75 2.42 -5.52 -3.50
CA THR A 75 3.79 -5.63 -2.97
C THR A 75 4.08 -7.06 -2.52
N ASP A 76 3.15 -7.72 -1.85
CA ASP A 76 3.28 -9.13 -1.46
C ASP A 76 3.44 -10.02 -2.71
N LEU A 77 2.60 -9.86 -3.71
CA LEU A 77 2.70 -10.58 -4.99
C LEU A 77 4.02 -10.29 -5.74
N ALA A 78 4.55 -9.07 -5.64
CA ALA A 78 5.79 -8.72 -6.30
C ALA A 78 7.01 -9.40 -5.68
N GLN A 79 6.99 -9.61 -4.36
CA GLN A 79 8.12 -10.12 -3.58
C GLN A 79 8.02 -11.61 -3.26
N ASN A 80 6.80 -12.14 -3.12
CA ASN A 80 6.56 -13.52 -2.71
C ASN A 80 5.94 -14.34 -3.84
N SER A 81 6.78 -14.90 -4.69
CA SER A 81 6.34 -15.75 -5.81
C SER A 81 5.79 -17.11 -5.37
N SER A 82 6.03 -17.51 -4.11
CA SER A 82 5.58 -18.80 -3.55
C SER A 82 4.33 -18.66 -2.68
N ALA A 83 3.71 -17.48 -2.64
CA ALA A 83 2.53 -17.23 -1.84
C ALA A 83 1.36 -18.13 -2.27
N LYS A 84 0.68 -18.71 -1.30
CA LYS A 84 -0.48 -19.59 -1.51
C LYS A 84 -1.70 -18.97 -0.83
N TYR A 85 -2.52 -18.30 -1.62
CA TYR A 85 -3.79 -17.72 -1.19
C TYR A 85 -4.72 -17.50 -2.39
N ILE A 86 -6.01 -17.36 -2.10
CA ILE A 86 -7.00 -16.99 -3.11
C ILE A 86 -7.14 -15.46 -3.11
N ILE A 87 -7.03 -14.84 -4.28
CA ILE A 87 -7.31 -13.42 -4.49
C ILE A 87 -8.70 -13.29 -5.07
N LEU A 88 -9.55 -12.51 -4.41
CA LEU A 88 -10.85 -12.11 -4.91
C LEU A 88 -10.77 -10.66 -5.39
N THR A 89 -11.27 -10.41 -6.59
CA THR A 89 -11.36 -9.08 -7.18
C THR A 89 -12.61 -8.95 -8.04
N THR A 90 -12.87 -7.74 -8.54
CA THR A 90 -13.98 -7.48 -9.47
C THR A 90 -13.44 -7.12 -10.86
N VAL A 91 -14.33 -7.19 -11.87
CA VAL A 91 -13.99 -6.76 -13.24
C VAL A 91 -13.46 -5.32 -13.24
N ASN A 92 -14.10 -4.44 -12.47
CA ASN A 92 -13.68 -3.04 -12.35
C ASN A 92 -12.25 -2.91 -11.83
N ALA A 93 -11.91 -3.63 -10.75
CA ALA A 93 -10.55 -3.61 -10.20
C ALA A 93 -9.51 -4.23 -11.14
N ALA A 94 -9.86 -5.36 -11.78
CA ALA A 94 -8.97 -6.08 -12.68
C ALA A 94 -8.60 -5.29 -13.96
N THR A 95 -9.44 -4.32 -14.35
CA THR A 95 -9.20 -3.46 -15.51
C THR A 95 -8.49 -2.15 -15.17
N GLN A 96 -8.32 -1.83 -13.88
CA GLN A 96 -7.57 -0.66 -13.43
C GLN A 96 -6.06 -0.88 -13.59
N ARG A 97 -5.35 0.20 -13.96
CA ARG A 97 -3.89 0.17 -14.05
C ARG A 97 -3.26 0.00 -12.67
N ILE A 98 -2.17 -0.72 -12.63
CA ILE A 98 -1.38 -0.95 -11.41
C ILE A 98 0.08 -0.56 -11.65
N PRO A 99 0.86 -0.25 -10.58
CA PRO A 99 2.29 -0.01 -10.68
C PRO A 99 3.05 -1.23 -11.24
N ASN A 100 4.22 -0.97 -11.85
CA ASN A 100 5.06 -2.04 -12.37
C ASN A 100 5.59 -2.92 -11.22
N ARG A 101 5.62 -4.23 -11.45
CA ARG A 101 6.11 -5.21 -10.46
C ARG A 101 7.53 -4.91 -9.97
N SER A 102 8.43 -4.48 -10.86
CA SER A 102 9.82 -4.16 -10.50
C SER A 102 9.91 -2.98 -9.52
N ILE A 103 9.02 -1.99 -9.66
CA ILE A 103 8.94 -0.86 -8.75
C ILE A 103 8.46 -1.32 -7.37
N LEU A 104 7.39 -2.12 -7.31
CA LEU A 104 6.84 -2.63 -6.06
C LEU A 104 7.80 -3.58 -5.33
N SER A 105 8.56 -4.40 -6.05
CA SER A 105 9.53 -5.32 -5.45
C SER A 105 10.70 -4.61 -4.76
N SER A 106 11.10 -3.43 -5.26
CA SER A 106 12.17 -2.60 -4.68
C SER A 106 11.67 -1.56 -3.67
N ALA A 107 10.38 -1.24 -3.70
CA ALA A 107 9.76 -0.20 -2.88
C ALA A 107 9.34 -0.72 -1.49
N THR A 108 10.28 -1.30 -0.74
CA THR A 108 10.03 -1.73 0.64
C THR A 108 11.15 -1.30 1.55
N PHE A 109 10.79 -1.01 2.79
CA PHE A 109 11.75 -0.79 3.88
C PHE A 109 11.60 -1.90 4.91
N GLN A 110 12.71 -2.41 5.41
CA GLN A 110 12.73 -3.46 6.41
C GLN A 110 13.66 -3.07 7.55
N ALA A 111 13.27 -3.37 8.77
CA ALA A 111 14.06 -3.18 9.96
C ALA A 111 13.81 -4.31 10.98
N ASP A 112 14.83 -4.72 11.70
CA ASP A 112 14.76 -5.76 12.72
C ASP A 112 15.14 -5.16 14.08
N VAL A 113 14.49 -5.62 15.15
CA VAL A 113 14.84 -5.26 16.52
C VAL A 113 16.28 -5.68 16.82
N GLY A 114 17.01 -4.81 17.50
CA GLY A 114 18.42 -5.01 17.85
C GLY A 114 19.42 -4.60 16.77
N LYS A 115 18.96 -4.17 15.58
CA LYS A 115 19.82 -3.68 14.51
C LYS A 115 19.82 -2.16 14.41
N ASN A 116 20.87 -1.60 13.83
CA ASN A 116 20.94 -0.18 13.50
C ASN A 116 19.93 0.14 12.40
N ILE A 117 19.26 1.26 12.54
CA ILE A 117 18.34 1.81 11.54
C ILE A 117 18.92 3.13 11.01
N ASP A 118 19.04 3.24 9.69
CA ASP A 118 19.39 4.50 9.05
C ASP A 118 18.15 5.40 8.98
N MET A 119 18.12 6.40 9.84
CA MET A 119 17.01 7.35 9.95
C MET A 119 16.80 8.17 8.68
N ASN A 120 17.88 8.55 7.99
CA ASN A 120 17.79 9.31 6.75
C ASN A 120 17.16 8.44 5.66
N LEU A 121 17.54 7.17 5.60
CA LEU A 121 16.96 6.21 4.68
C LEU A 121 15.47 5.99 4.99
N LEU A 122 15.09 5.84 6.26
CA LEU A 122 13.69 5.70 6.67
C LEU A 122 12.86 6.93 6.27
N TYR A 123 13.32 8.14 6.60
CA TYR A 123 12.59 9.37 6.25
C TYR A 123 12.49 9.57 4.73
N SER A 124 13.57 9.30 4.01
CA SER A 124 13.55 9.33 2.54
C SER A 124 12.55 8.33 1.96
N PHE A 125 12.50 7.12 2.53
CA PHE A 125 11.53 6.10 2.14
C PHE A 125 10.09 6.58 2.42
N LEU A 126 9.77 7.02 3.63
CA LEU A 126 8.44 7.47 4.02
C LEU A 126 7.96 8.61 3.10
N SER A 127 8.81 9.59 2.83
CA SER A 127 8.49 10.71 1.94
C SER A 127 8.23 10.26 0.50
N LYS A 128 9.11 9.43 -0.07
CA LYS A 128 9.00 8.94 -1.46
C LYS A 128 7.81 8.01 -1.68
N MET A 129 7.45 7.23 -0.66
CA MET A 129 6.39 6.22 -0.72
C MET A 129 5.02 6.76 -0.37
N GLY A 130 4.89 8.08 -0.16
CA GLY A 130 3.62 8.78 0.02
C GLY A 130 3.09 8.80 1.46
N PHE A 131 3.94 8.54 2.46
CA PHE A 131 3.54 8.70 3.86
C PHE A 131 3.43 10.19 4.22
N SER A 132 2.43 10.50 5.04
CA SER A 132 2.15 11.85 5.53
C SER A 132 2.63 12.02 6.97
N LYS A 133 3.42 13.08 7.21
CA LYS A 133 3.87 13.40 8.57
C LYS A 133 2.74 14.10 9.34
N THR A 134 2.36 13.52 10.48
CA THR A 134 1.29 14.02 11.36
C THR A 134 1.80 14.20 12.79
N SER A 135 1.03 14.89 13.63
CA SER A 135 1.33 14.97 15.06
C SER A 135 0.97 13.69 15.80
N THR A 136 -0.05 12.98 15.33
CA THR A 136 -0.54 11.72 15.88
C THR A 136 -1.05 10.85 14.75
N VAL A 137 -0.63 9.61 14.73
CA VAL A 137 -1.00 8.64 13.69
C VAL A 137 -2.44 8.18 13.92
N SER A 138 -3.27 8.26 12.88
CA SER A 138 -4.69 7.88 12.91
C SER A 138 -5.12 7.01 11.74
N GLU A 139 -4.51 7.18 10.56
CA GLU A 139 -4.90 6.50 9.32
C GLU A 139 -3.72 5.78 8.66
N PRO A 140 -3.98 4.74 7.84
CA PRO A 140 -2.93 4.11 7.03
C PRO A 140 -2.21 5.15 6.15
N GLY A 141 -0.89 5.17 6.24
CA GLY A 141 -0.06 6.15 5.57
C GLY A 141 0.41 7.31 6.43
N ASP A 142 -0.07 7.43 7.66
CA ASP A 142 0.44 8.40 8.61
C ASP A 142 1.75 7.96 9.25
N TYR A 143 2.63 8.93 9.56
CA TYR A 143 3.72 8.72 10.51
C TYR A 143 3.93 9.94 11.40
N ALA A 144 4.39 9.71 12.63
CA ALA A 144 4.70 10.74 13.62
C ALA A 144 6.07 10.47 14.26
N VAL A 145 6.82 11.53 14.57
CA VAL A 145 8.15 11.44 15.18
C VAL A 145 8.15 12.26 16.48
N ARG A 146 8.54 11.62 17.57
CA ARG A 146 8.60 12.25 18.91
C ARG A 146 9.84 11.78 19.66
N GLY A 147 10.94 12.54 19.56
CA GLY A 147 12.22 12.13 20.13
C GLY A 147 12.70 10.81 19.56
N GLY A 148 12.99 9.84 20.41
CA GLY A 148 13.41 8.48 20.01
C GLY A 148 12.26 7.53 19.65
N ILE A 149 11.05 8.04 19.42
CA ILE A 149 9.87 7.24 19.08
C ILE A 149 9.35 7.63 17.70
N ILE A 150 9.08 6.63 16.86
CA ILE A 150 8.46 6.82 15.57
C ILE A 150 7.22 5.94 15.48
N ASP A 151 6.08 6.56 15.31
CA ASP A 151 4.81 5.89 15.05
C ASP A 151 4.55 5.85 13.54
N ILE A 152 4.19 4.70 13.00
CA ILE A 152 3.92 4.52 11.56
C ILE A 152 2.68 3.64 11.40
N PHE A 153 1.71 4.07 10.60
CA PHE A 153 0.60 3.21 10.21
C PHE A 153 0.85 2.68 8.79
N ALA A 154 1.38 1.46 8.72
CA ALA A 154 1.71 0.83 7.46
C ALA A 154 0.46 0.40 6.69
N PRO A 155 0.46 0.47 5.34
CA PRO A 155 -0.62 -0.05 4.51
C PRO A 155 -0.88 -1.53 4.73
N GLY A 156 -2.17 -1.90 4.82
CA GLY A 156 -2.59 -3.31 4.96
C GLY A 156 -2.49 -3.87 6.37
N GLU A 157 -1.97 -3.11 7.33
CA GLU A 157 -1.92 -3.50 8.74
C GLU A 157 -3.21 -3.13 9.46
N VAL A 158 -3.56 -3.92 10.46
CA VAL A 158 -4.78 -3.68 11.29
C VAL A 158 -4.54 -2.55 12.31
N GLY A 159 -3.29 -2.23 12.63
CA GLY A 159 -2.91 -1.21 13.60
C GLY A 159 -1.61 -0.51 13.22
N ALA A 160 -1.33 0.57 13.91
CA ALA A 160 -0.07 1.29 13.75
C ALA A 160 1.08 0.60 14.51
N VAL A 161 2.31 0.85 14.09
CA VAL A 161 3.52 0.35 14.76
C VAL A 161 4.28 1.50 15.38
N ARG A 162 4.83 1.27 16.57
CA ARG A 162 5.70 2.17 17.31
C ARG A 162 7.10 1.60 17.35
N LEU A 163 8.05 2.35 16.82
CA LEU A 163 9.47 2.06 16.87
C LEU A 163 10.07 2.80 18.07
N ASP A 164 10.71 2.08 18.96
CA ASP A 164 11.48 2.63 20.06
C ASP A 164 12.96 2.60 19.68
N LEU A 165 13.60 3.76 19.66
CA LEU A 165 14.99 3.93 19.28
C LEU A 165 15.86 4.31 20.47
N PHE A 166 17.01 3.67 20.59
CA PHE A 166 18.08 4.07 21.49
C PHE A 166 19.31 4.45 20.66
N GLY A 167 19.51 5.76 20.45
CA GLY A 167 20.43 6.25 19.42
C GLY A 167 19.99 5.77 18.03
N ASP A 168 20.89 5.09 17.32
CA ASP A 168 20.62 4.53 15.99
C ASP A 168 20.15 3.06 16.04
N VAL A 169 20.01 2.48 17.24
CA VAL A 169 19.57 1.08 17.42
C VAL A 169 18.06 1.03 17.59
N LEU A 170 17.40 0.16 16.84
CA LEU A 170 15.99 -0.16 17.01
C LEU A 170 15.81 -1.09 18.22
N ASP A 171 15.48 -0.52 19.38
CA ASP A 171 15.36 -1.23 20.65
C ASP A 171 14.09 -2.08 20.71
N GLY A 172 13.01 -1.62 20.11
CA GLY A 172 11.74 -2.35 20.09
C GLY A 172 10.78 -1.93 19.02
N ILE A 173 9.88 -2.85 18.66
CA ILE A 173 8.74 -2.61 17.77
C ILE A 173 7.48 -3.08 18.47
N ARG A 174 6.48 -2.20 18.57
CA ARG A 174 5.19 -2.50 19.18
C ARG A 174 4.06 -2.12 18.24
N GLN A 175 3.14 -3.04 18.03
CA GLN A 175 1.87 -2.72 17.39
C GLN A 175 0.95 -2.08 18.40
N PHE A 176 0.24 -1.04 18.02
CA PHE A 176 -0.71 -0.34 18.86
C PHE A 176 -1.99 0.03 18.12
N ASP A 177 -3.06 0.18 18.86
CA ASP A 177 -4.34 0.68 18.35
C ASP A 177 -4.27 2.21 18.20
N PRO A 178 -4.47 2.78 17.01
CA PRO A 178 -4.31 4.22 16.78
C PRO A 178 -5.36 5.08 17.50
N ILE A 179 -6.52 4.51 17.85
CA ILE A 179 -7.59 5.23 18.55
C ILE A 179 -7.29 5.31 20.04
N SER A 180 -7.06 4.16 20.68
CA SER A 180 -6.79 4.09 22.12
C SER A 180 -5.33 4.36 22.50
N GLN A 181 -4.41 4.37 21.53
CA GLN A 181 -2.95 4.49 21.70
C GLN A 181 -2.33 3.37 22.57
N ARG A 182 -3.06 2.27 22.78
CA ARG A 182 -2.60 1.13 23.60
C ARG A 182 -1.85 0.12 22.77
N THR A 183 -0.75 -0.38 23.32
CA THR A 183 0.01 -1.48 22.72
C THR A 183 -0.85 -2.75 22.68
N VAL A 184 -0.88 -3.39 21.53
CA VAL A 184 -1.59 -4.65 21.28
C VAL A 184 -0.62 -5.83 21.32
N SER A 185 0.53 -5.71 20.65
CA SER A 185 1.53 -6.79 20.56
C SER A 185 2.94 -6.25 20.37
N LYS A 186 3.94 -7.12 20.61
CA LYS A 186 5.34 -6.85 20.27
C LYS A 186 5.67 -7.54 18.94
N MET A 187 6.55 -6.93 18.16
CA MET A 187 7.02 -7.45 16.87
C MET A 187 8.55 -7.52 16.88
N SER A 188 9.13 -8.44 16.12
CA SER A 188 10.58 -8.61 15.97
C SER A 188 11.13 -7.90 14.74
N ASN A 189 10.29 -7.61 13.77
CA ASN A 189 10.66 -6.95 12.51
C ASN A 189 9.55 -6.02 12.03
N LEU A 190 9.94 -5.06 11.20
CA LEU A 190 9.05 -4.15 10.49
C LEU A 190 9.25 -4.33 8.99
N ARG A 191 8.16 -4.31 8.24
CA ARG A 191 8.16 -4.22 6.79
C ARG A 191 7.16 -3.17 6.34
N LEU A 192 7.65 -2.15 5.64
CA LEU A 192 6.82 -1.09 5.11
C LEU A 192 6.67 -1.24 3.59
N ALA A 193 5.46 -1.06 3.09
CA ALA A 193 5.11 -0.98 1.68
C ALA A 193 4.75 0.46 1.32
N PRO A 194 4.71 0.83 0.02
CA PRO A 194 4.22 2.12 -0.43
C PRO A 194 2.78 2.39 0.00
N VAL A 195 2.45 3.65 0.24
CA VAL A 195 1.08 4.12 0.52
C VAL A 195 0.38 4.58 -0.76
N SER A 196 1.15 5.11 -1.71
CA SER A 196 0.64 5.65 -2.98
C SER A 196 0.97 4.72 -4.15
N GLU A 197 0.00 4.48 -5.02
CA GLU A 197 0.22 3.79 -6.31
C GLU A 197 1.07 4.64 -7.27
N VAL A 198 1.19 5.95 -6.99
CA VAL A 198 2.06 6.87 -7.70
C VAL A 198 3.32 7.11 -6.87
N ILE A 199 4.44 6.58 -7.33
CA ILE A 199 5.74 6.74 -6.68
C ILE A 199 6.43 7.94 -7.29
N PHE A 200 6.68 8.97 -6.46
CA PHE A 200 7.31 10.22 -6.87
C PHE A 200 8.85 10.09 -6.86
N GLU A 201 9.37 9.40 -7.88
CA GLU A 201 10.80 9.38 -8.17
C GLU A 201 11.12 10.38 -9.31
N GLU A 202 12.33 10.96 -9.30
CA GLU A 202 12.79 11.90 -10.32
C GLU A 202 12.59 11.34 -11.75
N ALA A 203 12.84 10.05 -11.94
CA ALA A 203 12.66 9.35 -13.22
C ALA A 203 11.17 9.27 -13.62
N SER A 204 10.25 9.03 -12.69
CA SER A 204 8.81 8.95 -12.97
C SER A 204 8.23 10.32 -13.27
N ILE A 205 8.67 11.35 -12.54
CA ILE A 205 8.29 12.74 -12.75
C ILE A 205 8.80 13.24 -14.13
N SER A 206 10.05 12.98 -14.46
CA SER A 206 10.63 13.35 -15.76
C SER A 206 9.91 12.68 -16.92
N ARG A 207 9.57 11.39 -16.77
CA ARG A 207 8.79 10.62 -17.75
C ARG A 207 7.38 11.17 -17.91
N PHE A 208 6.71 11.51 -16.81
CA PHE A 208 5.40 12.14 -16.83
C PHE A 208 5.44 13.48 -17.60
N ARG A 209 6.39 14.35 -17.28
CA ARG A 209 6.58 15.65 -17.93
C ARG A 209 6.79 15.51 -19.44
N GLN A 210 7.65 14.58 -19.86
CA GLN A 210 7.90 14.31 -21.28
C GLN A 210 6.64 13.81 -21.99
N ASN A 211 5.93 12.84 -21.41
CA ASN A 211 4.74 12.26 -21.99
C ASN A 211 3.57 13.28 -22.02
N TYR A 212 3.43 14.09 -20.97
CA TYR A 212 2.44 15.16 -20.92
C TYR A 212 2.63 16.18 -22.02
N ARG A 213 3.87 16.64 -22.22
CA ARG A 213 4.21 17.57 -23.32
C ARG A 213 3.97 16.95 -24.71
N LYS A 214 4.23 15.66 -24.88
CA LYS A 214 3.94 14.95 -26.15
C LYS A 214 2.45 14.83 -26.42
N ALA A 215 1.64 14.59 -25.39
CA ALA A 215 0.20 14.38 -25.51
C ALA A 215 -0.59 15.69 -25.69
N PHE A 216 -0.19 16.76 -24.98
CA PHE A 216 -0.96 18.00 -24.89
C PHE A 216 -0.25 19.23 -25.47
N GLY A 217 1.00 19.12 -25.94
CA GLY A 217 1.79 20.21 -26.50
C GLY A 217 2.39 21.16 -25.44
N ALA A 218 3.30 22.02 -25.89
CA ALA A 218 4.05 22.92 -24.99
C ALA A 218 3.24 24.10 -24.40
N SER A 219 2.04 24.37 -24.91
CA SER A 219 1.21 25.51 -24.46
C SER A 219 0.44 25.25 -23.15
N HIS A 220 0.44 24.03 -22.63
CA HIS A 220 -0.27 23.62 -21.42
C HIS A 220 0.60 23.69 -20.15
N SER A 221 1.67 24.47 -20.16
CA SER A 221 2.53 24.72 -18.98
C SER A 221 1.83 25.43 -17.81
N LYS A 222 0.60 25.93 -18.02
CA LYS A 222 -0.27 26.53 -17.00
C LYS A 222 -1.39 25.58 -16.51
N ASP A 223 -1.34 24.32 -16.88
CA ASP A 223 -2.31 23.35 -16.40
C ASP A 223 -2.00 22.99 -14.94
N ASN A 224 -3.03 23.07 -14.08
CA ASN A 224 -2.92 22.75 -12.66
C ASN A 224 -2.34 21.37 -12.38
N LEU A 225 -2.58 20.37 -13.24
CA LEU A 225 -2.01 19.04 -13.10
C LEU A 225 -0.50 19.05 -13.34
N TYR A 226 -0.05 19.79 -14.37
CA TYR A 226 1.37 19.94 -14.69
C TYR A 226 2.10 20.72 -13.59
N GLU A 227 1.49 21.79 -13.09
CA GLU A 227 2.03 22.60 -11.99
C GLU A 227 2.06 21.83 -10.67
N SER A 228 1.03 21.05 -10.34
CA SER A 228 1.02 20.19 -9.16
C SER A 228 2.18 19.20 -9.17
N CYS A 229 2.49 18.60 -10.33
CA CYS A 229 3.66 17.75 -10.47
C CYS A 229 4.99 18.48 -10.33
N LEU A 230 5.03 19.81 -10.61
CA LEU A 230 6.19 20.67 -10.37
C LEU A 230 6.37 21.00 -8.90
N LEU A 231 5.27 21.28 -8.18
CA LEU A 231 5.28 21.67 -6.77
C LEU A 231 5.73 20.52 -5.86
N TYR A 232 5.38 19.27 -6.19
CA TYR A 232 5.86 18.10 -5.45
C TYR A 232 7.36 17.84 -5.56
N THR A 233 8.05 18.48 -6.51
CA THR A 233 9.50 18.36 -6.72
C THR A 233 10.30 19.53 -6.22
N SER A 234 9.65 20.60 -5.78
CA SER A 234 10.34 21.71 -5.12
C SER A 234 10.35 21.46 -3.62
N PRO A 235 11.51 21.57 -2.95
CA PRO A 235 11.55 21.55 -1.49
C PRO A 235 10.56 22.59 -0.96
N SER A 236 9.80 22.21 0.07
CA SER A 236 8.82 23.09 0.71
C SER A 236 9.49 24.43 1.04
N PRO A 237 8.81 25.58 0.87
CA PRO A 237 9.35 26.87 1.34
C PRO A 237 9.74 26.87 2.82
N ARG A 238 9.26 25.89 3.62
CA ARG A 238 9.63 25.72 5.03
C ARG A 238 10.97 25.01 5.24
N ASP A 239 11.53 24.37 4.21
CA ASP A 239 12.82 23.67 4.29
C ASP A 239 14.00 24.57 3.84
N ARG A 240 13.75 25.88 3.64
CA ARG A 240 14.75 26.89 3.27
C ARG A 240 15.11 27.83 4.43
N GLY A 241 14.98 27.37 5.66
CA GLY A 241 15.38 28.07 6.87
C GLY A 241 16.60 27.47 7.52
#